data_e6a3e0c7fa30ab3b9e9b85b5779e7362
#
_entry.id   e6a3e0c7fa30ab3b9e9b85b5779e7362
#
_cell.length_a   1.000
_cell.length_b   1.000
_cell.length_c   1.000
_cell.angle_alpha   90.00
_cell.angle_beta   90.00
_cell.angle_gamma   90.00
#
_symmetry.space_group_name_H-M   'P 1'
#
loop_
_entity.id
_entity.type
_entity.pdbx_description
1 polymer ?
#
loop_
_entity_poly.entity_id
_entity_poly.type
_entity_poly.pdbx_seq_one_letter_code
_entity_poly.pdbx_strand_id
1 'polypeptide(L)'
;MKHTNQQGVAVIMVLLIVAIATTLATYIAQQQSLWQRQVESQFDRAQTRYLGTAGINWARAVLADDGASSQTDHAKEMWTLRLPAIPVENGEVIGAIEDRQGLFNLNNIVRNGASSAPDVAQFQRLLELLGLPPHLAPALADWIDEDTEPHPGGAEDGYYLALARPYRTANRPLTELGELVRVKDFDASIVARLQPFVSVLPKTTKINVNFAPPEVLAAVIKNMSLTDARTLVHKRTETPFTDVADFTNALKQFGALQPVVNDLTVNSQYFWVTGHARVGQAQVTTQALLYRLNNWPIIVWRSVQ
;
A
#
# COMPACT_ATOMS: atom_id res chain seq x y z
N MET A 1 -15.28 -81.94 46.21
CA MET A 1 -14.74 -81.08 45.22
C MET A 1 -15.24 -79.65 45.41
N LYS A 2 -14.33 -78.72 45.77
CA LYS A 2 -14.70 -77.32 45.98
C LYS A 2 -14.74 -76.60 44.62
N HIS A 3 -15.95 -76.22 44.17
CA HIS A 3 -16.06 -75.30 43.05
C HIS A 3 -15.63 -73.92 43.56
N THR A 4 -14.40 -73.60 43.29
CA THR A 4 -13.88 -72.25 43.51
C THR A 4 -14.60 -71.26 42.62
N ASN A 5 -15.07 -70.16 43.21
CA ASN A 5 -15.79 -69.07 42.54
C ASN A 5 -14.95 -68.42 41.41
N GLN A 6 -15.03 -68.90 40.16
CA GLN A 6 -14.47 -68.27 38.96
C GLN A 6 -15.27 -67.09 38.46
N GLN A 7 -16.48 -66.84 39.03
CA GLN A 7 -17.38 -65.81 38.60
C GLN A 7 -16.84 -64.37 38.86
N GLY A 8 -16.06 -64.16 39.93
CA GLY A 8 -15.46 -62.83 40.20
C GLY A 8 -14.38 -62.40 39.22
N VAL A 9 -13.58 -63.38 38.71
CA VAL A 9 -12.48 -63.09 37.76
C VAL A 9 -13.05 -62.72 36.39
N ALA A 10 -14.15 -63.36 35.93
CA ALA A 10 -14.81 -63.03 34.69
C ALA A 10 -15.36 -61.62 34.66
N VAL A 11 -15.96 -61.14 35.76
CA VAL A 11 -16.47 -59.75 35.87
C VAL A 11 -15.31 -58.75 35.83
N ILE A 12 -14.21 -58.98 36.52
CA ILE A 12 -13.03 -58.12 36.48
C ILE A 12 -12.46 -58.04 35.06
N MET A 13 -12.37 -59.18 34.34
CA MET A 13 -11.91 -59.19 32.93
C MET A 13 -12.82 -58.39 32.02
N VAL A 14 -14.13 -58.53 32.16
CA VAL A 14 -15.12 -57.76 31.38
C VAL A 14 -15.00 -56.26 31.68
N LEU A 15 -14.88 -55.87 32.94
CA LEU A 15 -14.68 -54.48 33.33
C LEU A 15 -13.38 -53.91 32.76
N LEU A 16 -12.29 -54.69 32.77
CA LEU A 16 -11.01 -54.28 32.19
C LEU A 16 -11.11 -54.06 30.66
N ILE A 17 -11.76 -54.99 29.97
CA ILE A 17 -11.98 -54.87 28.53
C ILE A 17 -12.84 -53.66 28.20
N VAL A 18 -13.92 -53.41 28.94
CA VAL A 18 -14.76 -52.24 28.79
C VAL A 18 -13.99 -50.93 29.07
N ALA A 19 -13.15 -50.92 30.12
CA ALA A 19 -12.33 -49.75 30.44
C ALA A 19 -11.31 -49.45 29.32
N ILE A 20 -10.65 -50.49 28.77
CA ILE A 20 -9.73 -50.31 27.65
C ILE A 20 -10.47 -49.88 26.41
N ALA A 21 -11.62 -50.44 26.09
CA ALA A 21 -12.42 -50.10 24.90
C ALA A 21 -12.91 -48.64 24.97
N THR A 22 -13.42 -48.20 26.16
CA THR A 22 -13.86 -46.82 26.35
C THR A 22 -12.71 -45.81 26.26
N THR A 23 -11.54 -46.16 26.82
CA THR A 23 -10.35 -45.30 26.71
C THR A 23 -9.88 -45.14 25.25
N LEU A 24 -9.83 -46.25 24.49
CA LEU A 24 -9.50 -46.25 23.10
C LEU A 24 -10.52 -45.46 22.26
N ALA A 25 -11.81 -45.67 22.51
CA ALA A 25 -12.88 -44.92 21.81
C ALA A 25 -12.77 -43.41 22.06
N THR A 26 -12.53 -43.01 23.34
CA THR A 26 -12.34 -41.60 23.70
C THR A 26 -11.09 -41.02 23.01
N TYR A 27 -9.98 -41.75 23.01
CA TYR A 27 -8.74 -41.32 22.33
C TYR A 27 -8.97 -41.11 20.83
N ILE A 28 -9.63 -42.06 20.16
CA ILE A 28 -9.95 -41.96 18.72
C ILE A 28 -10.88 -40.76 18.46
N ALA A 29 -11.91 -40.57 19.26
CA ALA A 29 -12.82 -39.44 19.13
C ALA A 29 -12.10 -38.08 19.30
N GLN A 30 -11.17 -37.97 20.25
CA GLN A 30 -10.33 -36.77 20.41
C GLN A 30 -9.43 -36.54 19.19
N GLN A 31 -8.74 -37.57 18.70
CA GLN A 31 -7.91 -37.46 17.50
C GLN A 31 -8.73 -37.05 16.27
N GLN A 32 -9.91 -37.61 16.12
CA GLN A 32 -10.81 -37.27 14.99
C GLN A 32 -11.27 -35.81 15.08
N SER A 33 -11.58 -35.30 16.28
CA SER A 33 -11.97 -33.90 16.48
C SER A 33 -10.86 -32.91 16.19
N LEU A 34 -9.60 -33.25 16.55
CA LEU A 34 -8.43 -32.44 16.23
C LEU A 34 -8.18 -32.41 14.70
N TRP A 35 -8.31 -33.57 14.05
CA TRP A 35 -8.14 -33.68 12.61
C TRP A 35 -9.18 -32.87 11.85
N GLN A 36 -10.43 -32.93 12.27
CA GLN A 36 -11.53 -32.16 11.70
C GLN A 36 -11.26 -30.64 11.80
N ARG A 37 -10.87 -30.15 12.99
CA ARG A 37 -10.50 -28.73 13.20
C ARG A 37 -9.33 -28.31 12.31
N GLN A 38 -8.35 -29.19 12.10
CA GLN A 38 -7.21 -28.91 11.23
C GLN A 38 -7.65 -28.77 9.76
N VAL A 39 -8.50 -29.67 9.28
CA VAL A 39 -9.07 -29.60 7.92
C VAL A 39 -9.92 -28.34 7.74
N GLU A 40 -10.82 -28.02 8.69
CA GLU A 40 -11.60 -26.79 8.69
C GLU A 40 -10.69 -25.55 8.63
N SER A 41 -9.66 -25.47 9.46
CA SER A 41 -8.71 -24.35 9.45
C SER A 41 -7.95 -24.21 8.14
N GLN A 42 -7.58 -25.31 7.47
CA GLN A 42 -6.95 -25.27 6.16
C GLN A 42 -7.91 -24.79 5.08
N PHE A 43 -9.17 -25.23 5.14
CA PHE A 43 -10.22 -24.80 4.23
C PHE A 43 -10.50 -23.28 4.38
N ASP A 44 -10.69 -22.82 5.62
CA ASP A 44 -10.90 -21.39 5.93
C ASP A 44 -9.74 -20.54 5.39
N ARG A 45 -8.48 -20.95 5.60
CA ARG A 45 -7.31 -20.24 5.07
C ARG A 45 -7.27 -20.20 3.54
N ALA A 46 -7.60 -21.30 2.88
CA ALA A 46 -7.67 -21.35 1.44
C ALA A 46 -8.79 -20.41 0.91
N GLN A 47 -9.97 -20.50 1.48
CA GLN A 47 -11.09 -19.64 1.13
C GLN A 47 -10.78 -18.15 1.33
N THR A 48 -10.18 -17.79 2.47
CA THR A 48 -9.80 -16.41 2.79
C THR A 48 -8.80 -15.85 1.77
N ARG A 49 -7.81 -16.65 1.32
CA ARG A 49 -6.86 -16.25 0.26
C ARG A 49 -7.54 -16.06 -1.10
N TYR A 50 -8.50 -16.91 -1.43
CA TYR A 50 -9.29 -16.75 -2.67
C TYR A 50 -10.12 -15.47 -2.62
N LEU A 51 -10.76 -15.17 -1.51
CA LEU A 51 -11.50 -13.93 -1.31
C LEU A 51 -10.62 -12.69 -1.42
N GLY A 52 -9.41 -12.72 -0.85
CA GLY A 52 -8.44 -11.63 -1.02
C GLY A 52 -8.06 -11.40 -2.49
N THR A 53 -7.84 -12.49 -3.25
CA THR A 53 -7.55 -12.40 -4.69
C THR A 53 -8.78 -11.91 -5.49
N ALA A 54 -9.96 -12.38 -5.14
CA ALA A 54 -11.21 -11.93 -5.75
C ALA A 54 -11.45 -10.43 -5.53
N GLY A 55 -11.12 -9.91 -4.32
CA GLY A 55 -11.19 -8.49 -4.00
C GLY A 55 -10.30 -7.63 -4.91
N ILE A 56 -9.05 -8.07 -5.17
CA ILE A 56 -8.17 -7.36 -6.12
C ILE A 56 -8.78 -7.38 -7.54
N ASN A 57 -9.29 -8.51 -8.01
CA ASN A 57 -9.88 -8.60 -9.34
C ASN A 57 -11.17 -7.76 -9.46
N TRP A 58 -11.95 -7.69 -8.38
CA TRP A 58 -13.10 -6.78 -8.31
C TRP A 58 -12.67 -5.31 -8.40
N ALA A 59 -11.64 -4.89 -7.66
CA ALA A 59 -11.07 -3.54 -7.76
C ALA A 59 -10.59 -3.23 -9.20
N ARG A 60 -9.98 -4.20 -9.88
CA ARG A 60 -9.58 -4.05 -11.29
C ARG A 60 -10.79 -3.84 -12.20
N ALA A 61 -11.89 -4.58 -11.99
CA ALA A 61 -13.10 -4.43 -12.78
C ALA A 61 -13.75 -3.06 -12.56
N VAL A 62 -13.83 -2.59 -11.31
CA VAL A 62 -14.35 -1.26 -10.97
C VAL A 62 -13.54 -0.16 -11.62
N LEU A 63 -12.19 -0.21 -11.53
CA LEU A 63 -11.32 0.77 -12.16
C LEU A 63 -11.33 0.68 -13.70
N ALA A 64 -11.64 -0.49 -14.28
CA ALA A 64 -11.79 -0.64 -15.71
C ALA A 64 -13.09 0.01 -16.22
N ASP A 65 -14.18 -0.16 -15.50
CA ASP A 65 -15.47 0.45 -15.81
C ASP A 65 -15.42 1.97 -15.68
N ASP A 66 -14.79 2.46 -14.61
CA ASP A 66 -14.52 3.87 -14.37
C ASP A 66 -13.70 4.48 -15.52
N GLY A 67 -12.56 3.90 -15.87
CA GLY A 67 -11.71 4.39 -16.95
C GLY A 67 -12.35 4.34 -18.35
N ALA A 68 -13.40 3.55 -18.54
CA ALA A 68 -14.19 3.54 -19.78
C ALA A 68 -15.24 4.67 -19.81
N SER A 69 -15.70 5.12 -18.66
CA SER A 69 -16.78 6.11 -18.51
C SER A 69 -16.30 7.51 -18.18
N SER A 70 -15.15 7.66 -17.53
CA SER A 70 -14.57 8.94 -17.07
C SER A 70 -13.18 9.18 -17.62
N GLN A 71 -12.87 10.46 -17.91
CA GLN A 71 -11.52 10.93 -18.24
C GLN A 71 -10.81 11.59 -17.06
N THR A 72 -11.48 11.65 -15.90
CA THR A 72 -10.98 12.28 -14.68
C THR A 72 -11.12 11.34 -13.51
N ASP A 73 -10.17 11.36 -12.59
CA ASP A 73 -10.22 10.64 -11.33
C ASP A 73 -10.29 11.64 -10.16
N HIS A 74 -11.30 11.50 -9.30
CA HIS A 74 -11.54 12.41 -8.18
C HIS A 74 -12.26 11.74 -7.00
N ALA A 75 -12.24 12.38 -5.84
CA ALA A 75 -12.73 11.80 -4.58
C ALA A 75 -14.26 11.58 -4.48
N LYS A 76 -15.04 11.96 -5.51
CA LYS A 76 -16.49 11.72 -5.57
C LYS A 76 -16.89 10.52 -6.41
N GLU A 77 -15.93 9.79 -6.96
CA GLU A 77 -16.19 8.61 -7.76
C GLU A 77 -16.53 7.39 -6.91
N MET A 78 -17.30 6.48 -7.48
CA MET A 78 -17.79 5.29 -6.78
C MET A 78 -16.65 4.42 -6.20
N TRP A 79 -15.53 4.32 -6.92
CA TRP A 79 -14.40 3.52 -6.49
C TRP A 79 -13.65 4.08 -5.27
N THR A 80 -13.80 5.37 -4.97
CA THR A 80 -13.19 6.00 -3.79
C THR A 80 -13.97 5.73 -2.50
N LEU A 81 -15.20 5.26 -2.62
CA LEU A 81 -16.05 4.97 -1.47
C LEU A 81 -15.53 3.75 -0.72
N ARG A 82 -15.40 3.89 0.59
CA ARG A 82 -15.17 2.74 1.46
C ARG A 82 -16.47 1.95 1.54
N LEU A 83 -16.48 0.79 0.92
CA LEU A 83 -17.63 -0.09 0.99
C LEU A 83 -17.75 -0.70 2.40
N PRO A 84 -18.99 -0.89 2.90
CA PRO A 84 -19.20 -1.67 4.10
C PRO A 84 -18.71 -3.11 3.89
N ALA A 85 -18.54 -3.84 4.98
CA ALA A 85 -18.18 -5.24 4.92
C ALA A 85 -19.22 -6.01 4.06
N ILE A 86 -18.73 -6.70 3.03
CA ILE A 86 -19.54 -7.55 2.16
C ILE A 86 -19.61 -8.92 2.82
N PRO A 87 -20.80 -9.37 3.24
CA PRO A 87 -20.96 -10.69 3.85
C PRO A 87 -20.70 -11.79 2.83
N VAL A 88 -19.95 -12.79 3.24
CA VAL A 88 -19.72 -14.04 2.51
C VAL A 88 -20.07 -15.21 3.42
N GLU A 89 -20.10 -16.42 2.89
CA GLU A 89 -20.36 -17.61 3.69
C GLU A 89 -19.32 -17.73 4.83
N ASN A 90 -19.80 -17.73 6.07
CA ASN A 90 -19.00 -17.77 7.31
C ASN A 90 -17.97 -16.64 7.48
N GLY A 91 -18.15 -15.47 6.81
CA GLY A 91 -17.17 -14.40 6.90
C GLY A 91 -17.60 -13.07 6.28
N GLU A 92 -16.61 -12.24 6.04
CA GLU A 92 -16.77 -10.90 5.45
C GLU A 92 -15.53 -10.47 4.67
N VAL A 93 -15.72 -9.58 3.71
CA VAL A 93 -14.66 -8.94 2.93
C VAL A 93 -14.85 -7.43 2.98
N ILE A 94 -13.77 -6.71 3.28
CA ILE A 94 -13.72 -5.24 3.26
C ILE A 94 -12.58 -4.84 2.33
N GLY A 95 -12.78 -3.79 1.53
CA GLY A 95 -11.73 -3.30 0.65
C GLY A 95 -11.80 -1.79 0.43
N ALA A 96 -10.67 -1.23 0.02
CA ALA A 96 -10.55 0.16 -0.39
C ALA A 96 -9.59 0.26 -1.58
N ILE A 97 -9.89 1.23 -2.45
CA ILE A 97 -9.02 1.65 -3.55
C ILE A 97 -8.59 3.08 -3.26
N GLU A 98 -7.31 3.36 -3.39
CA GLU A 98 -6.74 4.68 -3.12
C GLU A 98 -5.90 5.13 -4.32
N ASP A 99 -6.05 6.39 -4.69
CA ASP A 99 -5.15 7.03 -5.66
C ASP A 99 -3.72 7.11 -5.11
N ARG A 100 -2.72 6.93 -5.98
CA ARG A 100 -1.30 7.10 -5.63
C ARG A 100 -0.60 8.21 -6.41
N GLN A 101 -1.25 8.80 -7.39
CA GLN A 101 -0.69 9.90 -8.17
C GLN A 101 -1.06 11.29 -7.62
N GLY A 102 -1.96 11.40 -6.67
CA GLY A 102 -2.10 12.60 -5.86
C GLY A 102 -0.92 12.83 -4.93
N LEU A 103 -0.11 11.79 -4.63
CA LEU A 103 1.09 11.90 -3.81
C LEU A 103 2.33 12.21 -4.65
N PHE A 104 3.34 12.82 -4.03
CA PHE A 104 4.62 13.08 -4.69
C PHE A 104 5.37 11.75 -4.89
N ASN A 105 5.59 11.37 -6.14
CA ASN A 105 6.35 10.16 -6.45
C ASN A 105 7.85 10.42 -6.25
N LEU A 106 8.46 9.77 -5.26
CA LEU A 106 9.87 9.93 -4.94
C LEU A 106 10.79 9.54 -6.10
N ASN A 107 10.39 8.60 -6.96
CA ASN A 107 11.17 8.22 -8.13
C ASN A 107 11.18 9.29 -9.23
N ASN A 108 10.35 10.35 -9.13
CA ASN A 108 10.41 11.47 -10.07
C ASN A 108 11.68 12.30 -9.93
N ILE A 109 12.35 12.28 -8.77
CA ILE A 109 13.56 13.08 -8.54
C ILE A 109 14.74 12.65 -9.42
N VAL A 110 14.66 11.47 -10.02
CA VAL A 110 15.60 10.98 -11.03
C VAL A 110 14.83 10.66 -12.31
N ARG A 111 15.24 11.26 -13.43
CA ARG A 111 14.63 11.04 -14.75
C ARG A 111 15.71 10.55 -15.70
N ASN A 112 15.47 9.42 -16.35
CA ASN A 112 16.43 8.81 -17.30
C ASN A 112 17.83 8.57 -16.70
N GLY A 113 17.87 8.11 -15.44
CA GLY A 113 19.11 7.78 -14.73
C GLY A 113 19.84 8.96 -14.11
N ALA A 114 19.41 10.20 -14.35
CA ALA A 114 20.03 11.40 -13.85
C ALA A 114 19.12 12.20 -12.89
N SER A 115 19.73 12.88 -11.90
CA SER A 115 19.01 13.74 -10.97
C SER A 115 18.26 14.86 -11.70
N SER A 116 16.99 15.06 -11.38
CA SER A 116 16.13 16.11 -11.93
C SER A 116 16.07 17.31 -10.98
N ALA A 117 16.84 18.35 -11.27
CA ALA A 117 16.88 19.54 -10.43
C ALA A 117 15.51 20.16 -10.12
N PRO A 118 14.53 20.24 -11.06
CA PRO A 118 13.18 20.69 -10.74
C PRO A 118 12.45 19.81 -9.74
N ASP A 119 12.53 18.49 -9.88
CA ASP A 119 11.84 17.55 -8.98
C ASP A 119 12.51 17.49 -7.60
N VAL A 120 13.85 17.55 -7.55
CA VAL A 120 14.61 17.71 -6.29
C VAL A 120 14.16 18.97 -5.56
N ALA A 121 14.04 20.12 -6.25
CA ALA A 121 13.57 21.35 -5.66
C ALA A 121 12.11 21.29 -5.19
N GLN A 122 11.24 20.55 -5.89
CA GLN A 122 9.87 20.28 -5.44
C GLN A 122 9.86 19.44 -4.16
N PHE A 123 10.69 18.40 -4.09
CA PHE A 123 10.79 17.57 -2.90
C PHE A 123 11.41 18.34 -1.71
N GLN A 124 12.39 19.18 -1.94
CA GLN A 124 12.93 20.09 -0.90
C GLN A 124 11.84 20.98 -0.31
N ARG A 125 10.99 21.59 -1.14
CA ARG A 125 9.86 22.39 -0.66
C ARG A 125 8.85 21.56 0.13
N LEU A 126 8.59 20.32 -0.28
CA LEU A 126 7.72 19.41 0.47
C LEU A 126 8.30 19.12 1.86
N LEU A 127 9.60 18.82 1.94
CA LEU A 127 10.31 18.62 3.21
C LEU A 127 10.20 19.84 4.11
N GLU A 128 10.45 21.06 3.59
CA GLU A 128 10.31 22.31 4.34
C GLU A 128 8.88 22.52 4.87
N LEU A 129 7.86 22.31 4.04
CA LEU A 129 6.45 22.41 4.44
C LEU A 129 6.09 21.41 5.56
N LEU A 130 6.75 20.27 5.58
CA LEU A 130 6.59 19.25 6.61
C LEU A 130 7.51 19.49 7.83
N GLY A 131 8.34 20.55 7.84
CA GLY A 131 9.33 20.81 8.88
C GLY A 131 10.41 19.72 8.96
N LEU A 132 10.78 19.15 7.81
CA LEU A 132 11.85 18.17 7.65
C LEU A 132 13.08 18.82 7.00
N PRO A 133 14.29 18.28 7.25
CA PRO A 133 15.52 18.84 6.67
C PRO A 133 15.54 18.77 5.14
N PRO A 134 15.75 19.88 4.41
CA PRO A 134 15.73 19.88 2.94
C PRO A 134 16.90 19.13 2.30
N HIS A 135 18.02 18.90 3.02
CA HIS A 135 19.15 18.12 2.53
C HIS A 135 18.85 16.63 2.34
N LEU A 136 17.71 16.15 2.81
CA LEU A 136 17.24 14.78 2.52
C LEU A 136 16.96 14.58 1.03
N ALA A 137 16.64 15.65 0.28
CA ALA A 137 16.33 15.52 -1.14
C ALA A 137 17.57 15.18 -1.99
N PRO A 138 18.71 15.88 -1.91
CA PRO A 138 19.93 15.45 -2.60
C PRO A 138 20.43 14.08 -2.12
N ALA A 139 20.30 13.74 -0.82
CA ALA A 139 20.68 12.41 -0.35
C ALA A 139 19.84 11.29 -0.99
N LEU A 140 18.55 11.56 -1.25
CA LEU A 140 17.68 10.61 -1.96
C LEU A 140 18.00 10.59 -3.47
N ALA A 141 18.36 11.70 -4.08
CA ALA A 141 18.77 11.75 -5.49
C ALA A 141 19.98 10.85 -5.74
N ASP A 142 21.06 11.01 -4.95
CA ASP A 142 22.28 10.18 -5.04
C ASP A 142 22.01 8.70 -4.73
N TRP A 143 20.98 8.39 -3.92
CA TRP A 143 20.61 7.01 -3.68
C TRP A 143 20.00 6.32 -4.89
N ILE A 144 19.31 7.10 -5.76
CA ILE A 144 18.50 6.58 -6.87
C ILE A 144 19.21 6.69 -8.21
N ASP A 145 19.97 7.78 -8.47
CA ASP A 145 20.58 8.03 -9.78
C ASP A 145 21.69 7.01 -10.11
N GLU A 146 22.09 7.00 -11.37
CA GLU A 146 23.00 5.97 -11.89
C GLU A 146 24.48 6.36 -11.80
N ASP A 147 24.78 7.64 -11.49
CA ASP A 147 26.16 8.09 -11.39
C ASP A 147 26.75 7.84 -10.00
N THR A 148 27.92 8.36 -9.70
CA THR A 148 28.64 8.19 -8.43
C THR A 148 29.16 9.52 -7.89
N GLU A 149 28.66 10.64 -8.42
CA GLU A 149 29.06 11.98 -8.07
C GLU A 149 28.12 12.57 -7.02
N PRO A 150 28.58 12.75 -5.76
CA PRO A 150 27.67 13.20 -4.71
C PRO A 150 27.23 14.64 -4.92
N HIS A 151 25.92 14.88 -4.84
CA HIS A 151 25.38 16.22 -4.77
C HIS A 151 25.74 16.90 -3.43
N PRO A 152 25.76 18.25 -3.37
CA PRO A 152 25.94 18.96 -2.11
C PRO A 152 24.90 18.56 -1.06
N GLY A 153 25.35 17.92 0.03
CA GLY A 153 24.50 17.36 1.07
C GLY A 153 24.07 15.92 0.86
N GLY A 154 24.33 15.36 -0.33
CA GLY A 154 24.03 13.98 -0.67
C GLY A 154 25.06 12.96 -0.16
N ALA A 155 25.01 11.73 -0.68
CA ALA A 155 25.91 10.65 -0.29
C ALA A 155 25.96 9.54 -1.35
N GLU A 156 27.15 9.10 -1.67
CA GLU A 156 27.46 8.00 -2.58
C GLU A 156 28.18 6.85 -1.88
N ASP A 157 28.62 5.84 -2.62
CA ASP A 157 29.34 4.66 -2.13
C ASP A 157 30.41 4.98 -1.10
N GLY A 158 31.14 6.10 -1.26
CA GLY A 158 32.17 6.53 -0.32
C GLY A 158 31.65 6.75 1.11
N TYR A 159 30.44 7.27 1.24
CA TYR A 159 29.78 7.45 2.53
C TYR A 159 29.27 6.09 3.08
N TYR A 160 28.54 5.34 2.29
CA TYR A 160 27.87 4.12 2.75
C TYR A 160 28.86 2.99 3.06
N LEU A 161 29.97 2.90 2.34
CA LEU A 161 31.05 1.93 2.60
C LEU A 161 31.86 2.23 3.86
N ALA A 162 31.84 3.50 4.33
CA ALA A 162 32.49 3.90 5.58
C ALA A 162 31.64 3.65 6.85
N LEU A 163 30.39 3.22 6.70
CA LEU A 163 29.50 2.93 7.82
C LEU A 163 29.97 1.68 8.61
N ALA A 164 29.57 1.58 9.88
CA ALA A 164 29.85 0.42 10.73
C ALA A 164 29.32 -0.91 10.15
N ARG A 165 28.25 -0.84 9.36
CA ARG A 165 27.73 -1.96 8.53
C ARG A 165 27.74 -1.45 7.09
N PRO A 166 28.79 -1.70 6.34
CA PRO A 166 28.95 -1.19 4.98
C PRO A 166 27.91 -1.75 4.00
N TYR A 167 27.42 -0.90 3.13
CA TYR A 167 26.62 -1.26 1.95
C TYR A 167 26.87 -0.22 0.85
N ARG A 168 26.28 -0.42 -0.32
CA ARG A 168 26.40 0.51 -1.45
C ARG A 168 25.12 1.27 -1.67
N THR A 169 25.18 2.38 -2.38
CA THR A 169 24.02 3.05 -2.98
C THR A 169 23.21 2.09 -3.83
N ALA A 170 21.93 2.34 -3.95
CA ALA A 170 21.05 1.48 -4.75
C ALA A 170 21.25 1.70 -6.26
N ASN A 171 21.55 2.92 -6.68
CA ASN A 171 21.70 3.39 -8.07
C ASN A 171 20.57 2.86 -8.96
N ARG A 172 19.35 2.88 -8.43
CA ARG A 172 18.13 2.45 -9.08
C ARG A 172 16.92 3.07 -8.40
N PRO A 173 15.76 3.14 -9.10
CA PRO A 173 14.52 3.58 -8.49
C PRO A 173 14.17 2.80 -7.21
N LEU A 174 13.59 3.50 -6.23
CA LEU A 174 13.03 2.89 -5.04
C LEU A 174 11.96 1.86 -5.42
N THR A 175 11.89 0.77 -4.66
CA THR A 175 10.85 -0.25 -4.82
C THR A 175 9.76 -0.16 -3.75
N GLU A 176 10.10 0.37 -2.58
CA GLU A 176 9.18 0.56 -1.45
C GLU A 176 9.60 1.74 -0.58
N LEU A 177 8.64 2.34 0.13
CA LEU A 177 8.90 3.49 0.98
C LEU A 177 9.84 3.16 2.15
N GLY A 178 9.80 1.92 2.65
CA GLY A 178 10.67 1.45 3.74
C GLY A 178 12.16 1.46 3.39
N GLU A 179 12.51 1.48 2.11
CA GLU A 179 13.90 1.57 1.65
C GLU A 179 14.57 2.89 2.09
N LEU A 180 13.79 3.96 2.29
CA LEU A 180 14.30 5.26 2.73
C LEU A 180 15.14 5.21 4.01
N VAL A 181 14.89 4.28 4.94
CA VAL A 181 15.69 4.15 6.18
C VAL A 181 17.15 3.80 5.92
N ARG A 182 17.51 3.41 4.70
CA ARG A 182 18.89 3.15 4.27
C ARG A 182 19.55 4.38 3.69
N VAL A 183 18.78 5.40 3.32
CA VAL A 183 19.30 6.66 2.75
C VAL A 183 19.86 7.52 3.88
N LYS A 184 20.96 8.19 3.62
CA LYS A 184 21.62 9.08 4.58
C LYS A 184 20.61 10.03 5.23
N ASP A 185 20.68 10.14 6.56
CA ASP A 185 19.90 11.03 7.42
C ASP A 185 18.37 10.75 7.45
N PHE A 186 17.88 9.70 6.77
CA PHE A 186 16.51 9.23 6.94
C PHE A 186 16.42 8.27 8.12
N ASP A 187 15.34 8.39 8.88
CA ASP A 187 14.94 7.46 9.93
C ASP A 187 13.46 7.09 9.84
N ALA A 188 13.03 6.16 10.70
CA ALA A 188 11.65 5.69 10.71
C ALA A 188 10.63 6.82 11.02
N SER A 189 11.02 7.83 11.79
CA SER A 189 10.14 8.96 12.14
C SER A 189 9.93 9.89 10.95
N ILE A 190 10.99 10.16 10.19
CA ILE A 190 10.93 10.93 8.94
C ILE A 190 10.06 10.19 7.90
N VAL A 191 10.28 8.87 7.73
CA VAL A 191 9.49 8.05 6.82
C VAL A 191 8.01 8.08 7.19
N ALA A 192 7.67 7.93 8.47
CA ALA A 192 6.29 8.01 8.95
C ALA A 192 5.63 9.38 8.68
N ARG A 193 6.39 10.48 8.81
CA ARG A 193 5.91 11.84 8.49
C ARG A 193 5.72 12.06 6.99
N LEU A 194 6.54 11.45 6.16
CA LEU A 194 6.46 11.54 4.70
C LEU A 194 5.32 10.67 4.12
N GLN A 195 5.02 9.53 4.73
CA GLN A 195 4.10 8.52 4.21
C GLN A 195 2.74 9.06 3.69
N PRO A 196 2.08 10.07 4.32
CA PRO A 196 0.83 10.63 3.80
C PRO A 196 0.97 11.48 2.52
N PHE A 197 2.20 11.86 2.14
CA PHE A 197 2.47 12.85 1.10
C PHE A 197 3.27 12.31 -0.08
N VAL A 198 3.87 11.12 0.07
CA VAL A 198 4.76 10.54 -0.94
C VAL A 198 4.30 9.16 -1.39
N SER A 199 4.66 8.81 -2.60
CA SER A 199 4.49 7.48 -3.16
C SER A 199 5.80 6.98 -3.76
N VAL A 200 5.91 5.66 -3.94
CA VAL A 200 6.99 5.01 -4.67
C VAL A 200 6.34 4.26 -5.83
N LEU A 201 6.41 4.84 -7.03
CA LEU A 201 5.81 4.30 -8.24
C LEU A 201 6.91 3.91 -9.23
N PRO A 202 6.74 2.83 -10.01
CA PRO A 202 7.82 2.25 -10.83
C PRO A 202 8.28 3.14 -11.99
N LYS A 203 7.46 4.11 -12.38
CA LYS A 203 7.75 5.05 -13.49
C LYS A 203 7.53 6.49 -13.01
N THR A 204 8.14 7.43 -13.71
CA THR A 204 7.82 8.85 -13.55
C THR A 204 6.34 9.10 -13.80
N THR A 205 5.69 9.83 -12.91
CA THR A 205 4.25 10.10 -12.95
C THR A 205 3.95 11.58 -12.84
N LYS A 206 2.82 12.00 -13.39
CA LYS A 206 2.23 13.31 -13.16
C LYS A 206 1.45 13.28 -11.84
N ILE A 207 1.26 14.42 -11.22
CA ILE A 207 0.47 14.56 -9.99
C ILE A 207 -0.98 14.83 -10.34
N ASN A 208 -1.89 13.99 -9.83
CA ASN A 208 -3.32 14.21 -9.96
C ASN A 208 -3.78 15.31 -8.99
N VAL A 209 -4.12 16.48 -9.54
CA VAL A 209 -4.52 17.65 -8.76
C VAL A 209 -5.84 17.43 -8.00
N ASN A 210 -6.66 16.47 -8.41
CA ASN A 210 -7.90 16.13 -7.73
C ASN A 210 -7.70 15.31 -6.45
N PHE A 211 -6.53 14.68 -6.27
CA PHE A 211 -6.20 13.91 -5.07
C PHE A 211 -5.07 14.50 -4.24
N ALA A 212 -4.20 15.35 -4.84
CA ALA A 212 -2.99 15.83 -4.17
C ALA A 212 -3.29 16.56 -2.84
N PRO A 213 -2.64 16.19 -1.72
CA PRO A 213 -2.73 16.94 -0.47
C PRO A 213 -2.29 18.41 -0.65
N PRO A 214 -2.75 19.34 0.22
CA PRO A 214 -2.35 20.74 0.13
C PRO A 214 -0.84 20.94 0.15
N GLU A 215 -0.11 20.15 0.95
CA GLU A 215 1.34 20.19 1.08
C GLU A 215 2.03 19.81 -0.24
N VAL A 216 1.50 18.79 -0.93
CA VAL A 216 2.01 18.38 -2.24
C VAL A 216 1.74 19.46 -3.30
N LEU A 217 0.52 20.03 -3.35
CA LEU A 217 0.23 21.12 -4.28
C LEU A 217 1.13 22.34 -4.04
N ALA A 218 1.31 22.76 -2.78
CA ALA A 218 2.18 23.87 -2.42
C ALA A 218 3.67 23.58 -2.75
N ALA A 219 4.09 22.32 -2.69
CA ALA A 219 5.45 21.92 -3.05
C ALA A 219 5.71 21.95 -4.55
N VAL A 220 4.76 21.46 -5.37
CA VAL A 220 4.96 21.35 -6.83
C VAL A 220 4.63 22.64 -7.59
N ILE A 221 3.79 23.50 -7.04
CA ILE A 221 3.46 24.79 -7.63
C ILE A 221 4.33 25.87 -7.02
N LYS A 222 5.24 26.41 -7.81
CA LYS A 222 6.19 27.42 -7.34
C LYS A 222 5.45 28.66 -6.80
N ASN A 223 5.90 29.16 -5.64
CA ASN A 223 5.35 30.33 -4.93
C ASN A 223 3.92 30.15 -4.40
N MET A 224 3.36 28.94 -4.40
CA MET A 224 2.06 28.69 -3.80
C MET A 224 2.19 28.57 -2.28
N SER A 225 1.36 29.33 -1.55
CA SER A 225 1.27 29.19 -0.09
C SER A 225 0.46 27.94 0.30
N LEU A 226 0.72 27.40 1.49
CA LEU A 226 -0.08 26.29 2.03
C LEU A 226 -1.56 26.68 2.23
N THR A 227 -1.83 27.96 2.53
CA THR A 227 -3.20 28.50 2.68
C THR A 227 -3.94 28.48 1.35
N ASP A 228 -3.30 28.90 0.27
CA ASP A 228 -3.89 28.90 -1.06
C ASP A 228 -4.14 27.45 -1.54
N ALA A 229 -3.19 26.56 -1.27
CA ALA A 229 -3.35 25.14 -1.57
C ALA A 229 -4.55 24.53 -0.83
N ARG A 230 -4.76 24.86 0.46
CA ARG A 230 -5.94 24.41 1.23
C ARG A 230 -7.24 24.96 0.64
N THR A 231 -7.24 26.19 0.18
CA THR A 231 -8.41 26.81 -0.48
C THR A 231 -8.76 26.04 -1.77
N LEU A 232 -7.76 25.67 -2.59
CA LEU A 232 -7.98 24.86 -3.78
C LEU A 232 -8.50 23.45 -3.45
N VAL A 233 -7.92 22.82 -2.45
CA VAL A 233 -8.37 21.50 -1.98
C VAL A 233 -9.82 21.56 -1.51
N HIS A 234 -10.21 22.60 -0.80
CA HIS A 234 -11.62 22.81 -0.41
C HIS A 234 -12.52 22.97 -1.63
N LYS A 235 -12.14 23.82 -2.58
CA LYS A 235 -12.91 24.04 -3.82
C LYS A 235 -13.14 22.75 -4.60
N ARG A 236 -12.10 21.91 -4.80
CA ARG A 236 -12.23 20.65 -5.54
C ARG A 236 -13.10 19.60 -4.83
N THR A 237 -13.28 19.68 -3.50
CA THR A 237 -14.23 18.80 -2.79
C THR A 237 -15.67 19.08 -3.18
N GLU A 238 -15.98 20.32 -3.59
CA GLU A 238 -17.29 20.71 -4.11
C GLU A 238 -17.39 20.45 -5.61
N THR A 239 -16.37 20.86 -6.36
CA THR A 239 -16.33 20.75 -7.81
C THR A 239 -14.94 20.28 -8.25
N PRO A 240 -14.76 18.98 -8.57
CA PRO A 240 -13.50 18.45 -9.08
C PRO A 240 -13.08 19.16 -10.37
N PHE A 241 -11.78 19.27 -10.61
CA PHE A 241 -11.24 19.80 -11.85
C PHE A 241 -11.43 18.83 -13.00
N THR A 242 -11.97 19.29 -14.12
CA THR A 242 -12.28 18.47 -15.29
C THR A 242 -11.08 18.27 -16.20
N ASP A 243 -10.15 19.23 -16.20
CA ASP A 243 -8.88 19.17 -16.92
C ASP A 243 -7.81 20.06 -16.26
N VAL A 244 -6.58 19.98 -16.74
CA VAL A 244 -5.45 20.79 -16.22
C VAL A 244 -5.64 22.28 -16.50
N ALA A 245 -6.35 22.65 -17.57
CA ALA A 245 -6.63 24.05 -17.87
C ALA A 245 -7.62 24.67 -16.88
N ASP A 246 -8.64 23.91 -16.49
CA ASP A 246 -9.60 24.32 -15.42
C ASP A 246 -8.85 24.55 -14.09
N PHE A 247 -7.97 23.61 -13.68
CA PHE A 247 -7.10 23.78 -12.52
C PHE A 247 -6.20 25.02 -12.65
N THR A 248 -5.55 25.21 -13.80
CA THR A 248 -4.65 26.36 -14.04
C THR A 248 -5.44 27.70 -14.00
N ASN A 249 -6.66 27.71 -14.51
CA ASN A 249 -7.53 28.87 -14.40
C ASN A 249 -7.90 29.19 -12.96
N ALA A 250 -8.14 28.14 -12.15
CA ALA A 250 -8.41 28.32 -10.73
C ALA A 250 -7.20 28.89 -9.95
N LEU A 251 -5.96 28.67 -10.43
CA LEU A 251 -4.77 29.27 -9.83
C LEU A 251 -4.68 30.79 -10.02
N LYS A 252 -5.29 31.37 -11.06
CA LYS A 252 -5.19 32.81 -11.37
C LYS A 252 -5.68 33.71 -10.24
N GLN A 253 -6.59 33.22 -9.39
CA GLN A 253 -7.09 33.98 -8.24
C GLN A 253 -6.01 34.21 -7.15
N PHE A 254 -4.92 33.44 -7.15
CA PHE A 254 -3.82 33.52 -6.18
C PHE A 254 -2.59 34.27 -6.72
N GLY A 255 -2.72 34.98 -7.86
CA GLY A 255 -1.66 35.77 -8.47
C GLY A 255 -0.89 35.01 -9.56
N ALA A 256 0.34 35.42 -9.82
CA ALA A 256 1.16 34.88 -10.91
C ALA A 256 1.86 33.55 -10.53
N LEU A 257 1.06 32.53 -10.17
CA LEU A 257 1.58 31.19 -9.94
C LEU A 257 1.90 30.50 -11.29
N GLN A 258 3.04 29.83 -11.34
CA GLN A 258 3.50 29.14 -12.54
C GLN A 258 3.61 27.65 -12.26
N PRO A 259 2.55 26.85 -12.50
CA PRO A 259 2.66 25.39 -12.43
C PRO A 259 3.44 24.87 -13.63
N VAL A 260 4.20 23.81 -13.41
CA VAL A 260 4.76 23.01 -14.51
C VAL A 260 3.62 22.12 -15.02
N VAL A 261 2.86 22.62 -15.98
CA VAL A 261 1.62 21.98 -16.49
C VAL A 261 1.85 20.53 -16.94
N ASN A 262 3.03 20.23 -17.48
CA ASN A 262 3.39 18.89 -17.93
C ASN A 262 3.50 17.86 -16.79
N ASP A 263 3.71 18.30 -15.56
CA ASP A 263 3.81 17.43 -14.39
C ASP A 263 2.47 17.27 -13.67
N LEU A 264 1.39 17.87 -14.19
CA LEU A 264 0.04 17.81 -13.61
C LEU A 264 -0.91 17.00 -14.47
N THR A 265 -1.91 16.43 -13.83
CA THR A 265 -2.99 15.67 -14.47
C THR A 265 -4.27 15.74 -13.61
N VAL A 266 -5.40 15.36 -14.19
CA VAL A 266 -6.68 15.15 -13.50
C VAL A 266 -7.08 13.69 -13.47
N ASN A 267 -6.26 12.80 -14.03
CA ASN A 267 -6.50 11.36 -14.03
C ASN A 267 -5.31 10.60 -13.45
N SER A 268 -5.53 9.35 -13.09
CA SER A 268 -4.54 8.49 -12.45
C SER A 268 -4.38 7.16 -13.15
N GLN A 269 -3.16 6.65 -13.12
CA GLN A 269 -2.82 5.33 -13.63
C GLN A 269 -2.46 4.35 -12.52
N TYR A 270 -2.07 4.85 -11.32
CA TYR A 270 -1.63 4.02 -10.22
C TYR A 270 -2.59 4.08 -9.04
N PHE A 271 -3.06 2.92 -8.62
CA PHE A 271 -4.03 2.77 -7.54
C PHE A 271 -3.54 1.72 -6.55
N TRP A 272 -3.68 2.01 -5.26
CA TRP A 272 -3.41 1.08 -4.19
C TRP A 272 -4.71 0.42 -3.75
N VAL A 273 -4.71 -0.90 -3.73
CA VAL A 273 -5.85 -1.69 -3.26
C VAL A 273 -5.47 -2.36 -1.96
N THR A 274 -6.30 -2.19 -0.95
CA THR A 274 -6.22 -2.93 0.31
C THR A 274 -7.50 -3.72 0.48
N GLY A 275 -7.37 -5.02 0.74
CA GLY A 275 -8.48 -5.91 1.03
C GLY A 275 -8.23 -6.67 2.33
N HIS A 276 -9.26 -6.80 3.16
CA HIS A 276 -9.28 -7.65 4.34
C HIS A 276 -10.38 -8.67 4.17
N ALA A 277 -10.04 -9.95 4.25
CA ALA A 277 -10.99 -11.04 4.21
C ALA A 277 -10.90 -11.83 5.50
N ARG A 278 -12.05 -12.24 6.03
CA ARG A 278 -12.18 -13.10 7.20
C ARG A 278 -13.16 -14.23 6.90
N VAL A 279 -12.77 -15.48 7.21
CA VAL A 279 -13.65 -16.66 7.14
C VAL A 279 -13.35 -17.52 8.36
N GLY A 280 -14.34 -17.81 9.17
CA GLY A 280 -14.18 -18.51 10.45
C GLY A 280 -13.14 -17.82 11.34
N GLN A 281 -12.05 -18.51 11.61
CA GLN A 281 -10.91 -17.97 12.37
C GLN A 281 -9.76 -17.46 11.49
N ALA A 282 -9.81 -17.69 10.18
CA ALA A 282 -8.77 -17.26 9.26
C ALA A 282 -8.99 -15.80 8.85
N GLN A 283 -7.89 -15.04 8.79
CA GLN A 283 -7.87 -13.66 8.31
C GLN A 283 -6.72 -13.49 7.32
N VAL A 284 -6.94 -12.67 6.30
CA VAL A 284 -5.92 -12.31 5.31
C VAL A 284 -6.04 -10.82 5.00
N THR A 285 -4.89 -10.15 4.97
CA THR A 285 -4.77 -8.81 4.39
C THR A 285 -4.10 -8.93 3.04
N THR A 286 -4.74 -8.40 2.01
CA THR A 286 -4.21 -8.38 0.65
C THR A 286 -3.97 -6.95 0.24
N GLN A 287 -2.80 -6.67 -0.29
CA GLN A 287 -2.44 -5.35 -0.82
C GLN A 287 -1.95 -5.51 -2.26
N ALA A 288 -2.30 -4.57 -3.12
CA ALA A 288 -1.82 -4.55 -4.49
C ALA A 288 -1.64 -3.12 -5.01
N LEU A 289 -0.59 -2.92 -5.79
CA LEU A 289 -0.43 -1.74 -6.65
C LEU A 289 -0.93 -2.10 -8.04
N LEU A 290 -1.95 -1.40 -8.51
CA LEU A 290 -2.53 -1.56 -9.85
C LEU A 290 -2.04 -0.44 -10.75
N TYR A 291 -1.81 -0.76 -12.03
CA TYR A 291 -1.48 0.19 -13.09
C TYR A 291 -2.52 0.13 -14.20
N ARG A 292 -3.22 1.24 -14.43
CA ARG A 292 -4.26 1.40 -15.45
C ARG A 292 -3.71 2.19 -16.64
N LEU A 293 -3.22 1.50 -17.66
CA LEU A 293 -2.80 2.12 -18.94
C LEU A 293 -3.95 2.10 -19.96
N ASN A 294 -4.65 0.99 -20.00
CA ASN A 294 -5.80 0.73 -20.88
C ASN A 294 -7.01 0.39 -19.98
N ASN A 295 -8.10 -0.04 -20.61
CA ASN A 295 -9.35 -0.33 -19.90
C ASN A 295 -9.22 -1.36 -18.76
N TRP A 296 -8.19 -2.26 -18.76
CA TRP A 296 -8.04 -3.27 -17.72
C TRP A 296 -6.75 -3.09 -16.93
N PRO A 297 -6.80 -2.69 -15.64
CA PRO A 297 -5.62 -2.50 -14.81
C PRO A 297 -4.80 -3.78 -14.64
N ILE A 298 -3.47 -3.68 -14.68
CA ILE A 298 -2.54 -4.77 -14.39
C ILE A 298 -2.04 -4.69 -12.95
N ILE A 299 -1.71 -5.84 -12.36
CA ILE A 299 -1.10 -5.90 -11.04
C ILE A 299 0.40 -5.71 -11.19
N VAL A 300 0.93 -4.60 -10.66
CA VAL A 300 2.37 -4.29 -10.65
C VAL A 300 3.06 -4.95 -9.46
N TRP A 301 2.41 -4.94 -8.31
CA TRP A 301 2.89 -5.53 -7.09
C TRP A 301 1.72 -6.06 -6.26
N ARG A 302 1.97 -7.13 -5.50
CA ARG A 302 0.98 -7.73 -4.61
C ARG A 302 1.62 -8.37 -3.39
N SER A 303 1.01 -8.19 -2.22
CA SER A 303 1.29 -8.92 -0.98
C SER A 303 0.02 -9.56 -0.43
N VAL A 304 0.20 -10.72 0.20
CA VAL A 304 -0.86 -11.47 0.91
C VAL A 304 -0.29 -11.89 2.25
N GLN A 305 -0.83 -11.34 3.34
CA GLN A 305 -0.34 -11.55 4.71
C GLN A 305 -1.42 -12.10 5.62
#